data_c0ccfe0608da32b7e2ee3042cc17a205
#
_entry.id   c0ccfe0608da32b7e2ee3042cc17a205
#
_cell.length_a   1.000
_cell.length_b   1.000
_cell.length_c   1.000
_cell.angle_alpha   90.00
_cell.angle_beta   90.00
_cell.angle_gamma   90.00
#
_symmetry.space_group_name_H-M   'P 1'
#
loop_
_entity.id
_entity.type
_entity.pdbx_description
1 polymer ?
#
loop_
_entity_poly.entity_id
_entity_poly.type
_entity_poly.pdbx_seq_one_letter_code
_entity_poly.pdbx_strand_id
1 'polypeptide(L)'
;MKAVKPWESTIADIGTAIEKHAHANGYSVVEEFCGHGIGKAMHEDPYVYHYTPKEKTVLIVPGMVFTIEPMINQGTRHIHLGTDNDWTVYTDDGKLSAQWEHTLLVTEDGVEIISK
;
A
#
# COMPACT_ATOMS: atom_id res chain seq x y z
N MET A 1 7.01 -0.32 8.27
CA MET A 1 7.32 -1.70 8.70
C MET A 1 7.09 -1.94 10.18
N LYS A 2 7.38 -0.97 11.02
CA LYS A 2 7.10 -1.09 12.46
C LYS A 2 5.62 -1.25 12.79
N ALA A 3 4.73 -0.85 11.89
CA ALA A 3 3.28 -1.01 12.06
C ALA A 3 2.80 -2.46 11.87
N VAL A 4 3.66 -3.34 11.32
CA VAL A 4 3.28 -4.73 11.06
C VAL A 4 3.75 -5.59 12.23
N LYS A 5 2.81 -5.83 13.16
CA LYS A 5 3.05 -6.67 14.34
C LYS A 5 2.13 -7.89 14.27
N PRO A 6 2.68 -9.10 14.02
CA PRO A 6 1.85 -10.30 13.92
C PRO A 6 0.96 -10.47 15.15
N TRP A 7 -0.27 -10.92 14.92
CA TRP A 7 -1.30 -11.14 15.94
C TRP A 7 -1.87 -9.88 16.61
N GLU A 8 -1.27 -8.70 16.33
CA GLU A 8 -1.71 -7.42 16.92
C GLU A 8 -2.26 -6.45 15.87
N SER A 9 -1.54 -6.31 14.75
CA SER A 9 -1.92 -5.37 13.70
C SER A 9 -2.92 -5.96 12.73
N THR A 10 -3.74 -5.09 12.14
CA THR A 10 -4.59 -5.45 11.00
C THR A 10 -4.01 -4.84 9.73
N ILE A 11 -4.52 -5.25 8.59
CA ILE A 11 -4.13 -4.66 7.30
C ILE A 11 -4.41 -3.15 7.28
N ALA A 12 -5.49 -2.72 7.94
CA ALA A 12 -5.82 -1.29 8.05
C ALA A 12 -4.73 -0.47 8.75
N ASP A 13 -4.02 -1.06 9.71
CA ASP A 13 -2.95 -0.37 10.43
C ASP A 13 -1.79 0.01 9.51
N ILE A 14 -1.54 -0.78 8.47
CA ILE A 14 -0.53 -0.48 7.45
C ILE A 14 -0.93 0.79 6.69
N GLY A 15 -2.17 0.84 6.22
CA GLY A 15 -2.69 1.99 5.49
C GLY A 15 -2.66 3.26 6.33
N THR A 16 -3.07 3.15 7.59
CA THR A 16 -3.05 4.27 8.53
C THR A 16 -1.63 4.81 8.73
N ALA A 17 -0.65 3.92 8.91
CA ALA A 17 0.75 4.32 9.10
C ALA A 17 1.31 5.02 7.86
N ILE A 18 1.03 4.52 6.66
CA ILE A 18 1.48 5.11 5.41
C ILE A 18 0.86 6.50 5.21
N GLU A 19 -0.45 6.60 5.36
CA GLU A 19 -1.17 7.87 5.17
C GLU A 19 -0.69 8.93 6.16
N LYS A 20 -0.55 8.56 7.43
CA LYS A 20 -0.08 9.46 8.46
C LYS A 20 1.33 9.97 8.15
N HIS A 21 2.23 9.09 7.72
CA HIS A 21 3.60 9.46 7.39
C HIS A 21 3.65 10.39 6.16
N ALA A 22 2.89 10.08 5.13
CA ALA A 22 2.83 10.90 3.91
C ALA A 22 2.28 12.30 4.23
N HIS A 23 1.18 12.39 4.96
CA HIS A 23 0.56 13.67 5.34
C HIS A 23 1.48 14.50 6.21
N ALA A 24 2.21 13.88 7.13
CA ALA A 24 3.17 14.58 7.99
C ALA A 24 4.30 15.23 7.20
N ASN A 25 4.60 14.73 5.99
CA ASN A 25 5.62 15.27 5.10
C ASN A 25 5.03 16.12 3.96
N GLY A 26 3.73 16.44 4.03
CA GLY A 26 3.06 17.29 3.04
C GLY A 26 2.69 16.59 1.74
N TYR A 27 2.66 15.26 1.73
CA TYR A 27 2.30 14.47 0.55
C TYR A 27 0.93 13.83 0.69
N SER A 28 0.38 13.35 -0.42
CA SER A 28 -0.88 12.62 -0.45
C SER A 28 -0.68 11.19 -0.94
N VAL A 29 -1.63 10.31 -0.62
CA VAL A 29 -1.59 8.90 -1.00
C VAL A 29 -2.70 8.62 -2.01
N VAL A 30 -2.32 8.00 -3.13
CA VAL A 30 -3.28 7.57 -4.16
C VAL A 30 -4.12 6.42 -3.60
N GLU A 31 -5.44 6.50 -3.73
CA GLU A 31 -6.38 5.52 -3.18
C GLU A 31 -6.87 4.50 -4.19
N GLU A 32 -6.77 4.77 -5.49
CA GLU A 32 -7.29 3.92 -6.56
C GLU A 32 -6.53 2.61 -6.73
N PHE A 33 -5.29 2.54 -6.23
CA PHE A 33 -4.47 1.34 -6.26
C PHE A 33 -4.08 0.91 -4.85
N CYS A 34 -3.91 -0.39 -4.66
CA CYS A 34 -3.54 -0.95 -3.35
C CYS A 34 -2.53 -2.08 -3.52
N GLY A 35 -1.88 -2.46 -2.42
CA GLY A 35 -1.10 -3.68 -2.34
C GLY A 35 -2.02 -4.89 -2.28
N HIS A 36 -1.46 -6.08 -2.36
CA HIS A 36 -2.25 -7.30 -2.50
C HIS A 36 -1.52 -8.50 -1.89
N GLY A 37 -2.32 -9.53 -1.54
CA GLY A 37 -1.76 -10.81 -1.16
C GLY A 37 -1.10 -11.51 -2.33
N ILE A 38 -0.15 -12.36 -2.03
CA ILE A 38 0.51 -13.22 -3.01
C ILE A 38 0.51 -14.65 -2.44
N GLY A 39 0.12 -15.61 -3.26
CA GLY A 39 0.14 -17.01 -2.91
C GLY A 39 0.12 -17.83 -4.17
N LYS A 40 -0.95 -18.58 -4.41
CA LYS A 40 -1.14 -19.34 -5.63
C LYS A 40 -1.30 -18.43 -6.85
N ALA A 41 -1.82 -17.19 -6.63
CA ALA A 41 -1.98 -16.18 -7.66
C ALA A 41 -1.06 -15.00 -7.37
N MET A 42 -0.69 -14.24 -8.42
CA MET A 42 0.13 -13.04 -8.26
C MET A 42 -0.62 -11.94 -7.50
N HIS A 43 -1.94 -11.87 -7.68
CA HIS A 43 -2.81 -10.92 -6.99
C HIS A 43 -3.94 -11.70 -6.33
N GLU A 44 -3.99 -11.66 -5.03
CA GLU A 44 -5.07 -12.30 -4.27
C GLU A 44 -5.32 -11.56 -2.96
N ASP A 45 -6.39 -11.91 -2.27
CA ASP A 45 -6.72 -11.32 -0.97
C ASP A 45 -5.59 -11.59 0.04
N PRO A 46 -5.38 -10.70 1.01
CA PRO A 46 -6.13 -9.47 1.24
C PRO A 46 -5.62 -8.31 0.39
N TYR A 47 -6.48 -7.31 0.17
CA TYR A 47 -6.03 -6.02 -0.38
C TYR A 47 -5.37 -5.22 0.73
N VAL A 48 -4.22 -4.62 0.43
CA VAL A 48 -3.45 -3.82 1.37
C VAL A 48 -3.58 -2.35 0.99
N TYR A 49 -4.42 -1.63 1.72
CA TYR A 49 -4.65 -0.21 1.48
C TYR A 49 -3.48 0.61 2.00
N HIS A 50 -3.18 1.71 1.30
CA HIS A 50 -2.10 2.64 1.67
C HIS A 50 -2.65 3.89 2.38
N TYR A 51 -3.93 3.86 2.72
CA TYR A 51 -4.65 4.87 3.46
C TYR A 51 -5.57 4.17 4.48
N THR A 52 -6.16 4.94 5.41
CA THR A 52 -7.08 4.34 6.39
C THR A 52 -8.37 3.94 5.71
N PRO A 53 -8.67 2.64 5.57
CA PRO A 53 -9.92 2.20 4.95
C PRO A 53 -11.11 2.40 5.90
N LYS A 54 -12.30 2.49 5.34
CA LYS A 54 -13.54 2.61 6.12
C LYS A 54 -14.05 1.24 6.61
N GLU A 55 -13.59 0.17 5.99
CA GLU A 55 -14.03 -1.18 6.29
C GLU A 55 -13.09 -1.86 7.27
N LYS A 56 -13.60 -2.88 7.95
CA LYS A 56 -12.75 -3.74 8.78
C LYS A 56 -11.85 -4.57 7.88
N THR A 57 -10.63 -4.79 8.34
CA THR A 57 -9.64 -5.57 7.61
C THR A 57 -9.19 -6.76 8.46
N VAL A 58 -8.49 -7.69 7.82
CA VAL A 58 -8.06 -8.92 8.50
C VAL A 58 -6.87 -8.66 9.43
N LEU A 59 -6.75 -9.48 10.45
CA LEU A 59 -5.62 -9.52 11.35
C LEU A 59 -4.40 -10.05 10.58
N ILE A 60 -3.24 -9.45 10.80
CA ILE A 60 -1.98 -9.92 10.21
C ILE A 60 -1.47 -11.09 11.04
N VAL A 61 -1.21 -12.21 10.37
CA VAL A 61 -0.74 -13.44 11.03
C VAL A 61 0.50 -13.97 10.32
N PRO A 62 1.38 -14.71 11.01
CA PRO A 62 2.57 -15.31 10.39
C PRO A 62 2.19 -16.20 9.20
N GLY A 63 3.02 -16.19 8.18
CA GLY A 63 2.82 -16.92 6.94
C GLY A 63 2.15 -16.13 5.83
N MET A 64 1.57 -14.97 6.14
CA MET A 64 1.00 -14.09 5.11
C MET A 64 2.10 -13.51 4.22
N VAL A 65 1.83 -13.43 2.91
CA VAL A 65 2.68 -12.77 1.95
C VAL A 65 1.83 -11.74 1.22
N PHE A 66 2.28 -10.50 1.23
CA PHE A 66 1.56 -9.41 0.56
C PHE A 66 2.51 -8.32 0.10
N THR A 67 2.02 -7.42 -0.74
CA THR A 67 2.79 -6.27 -1.22
C THR A 67 2.37 -5.00 -0.50
N ILE A 68 3.33 -4.08 -0.36
CA ILE A 68 3.08 -2.69 0.01
C ILE A 68 3.68 -1.88 -1.13
N GLU A 69 2.83 -1.15 -1.85
CA GLU A 69 3.24 -0.47 -3.09
C GLU A 69 2.61 0.91 -3.23
N PRO A 70 2.75 1.80 -2.23
CA PRO A 70 2.07 3.09 -2.25
C PRO A 70 2.52 3.97 -3.40
N MET A 71 1.56 4.71 -3.96
CA MET A 71 1.80 5.82 -4.86
C MET A 71 1.65 7.11 -4.04
N ILE A 72 2.71 7.89 -3.95
CA ILE A 72 2.77 9.11 -3.14
C ILE A 72 2.87 10.31 -4.07
N ASN A 73 1.91 11.21 -3.96
CA ASN A 73 1.85 12.42 -4.80
C ASN A 73 2.30 13.65 -4.03
N GLN A 74 3.05 14.52 -4.72
CA GLN A 74 3.50 15.78 -4.16
C GLN A 74 2.33 16.74 -3.90
N GLY A 75 1.29 16.69 -4.76
CA GLY A 75 0.09 17.51 -4.64
C GLY A 75 -1.11 16.72 -4.16
N THR A 76 -2.22 16.79 -4.90
CA THR A 76 -3.43 16.06 -4.56
C THR A 76 -3.31 14.57 -4.86
N ARG A 77 -4.16 13.75 -4.23
CA ARG A 77 -4.15 12.30 -4.44
C ARG A 77 -4.79 11.87 -5.75
N HIS A 78 -5.45 12.76 -6.43
CA HIS A 78 -6.23 12.43 -7.62
C HIS A 78 -5.37 12.15 -8.83
N ILE A 79 -5.73 11.12 -9.57
CA ILE A 79 -5.01 10.64 -10.75
C ILE A 79 -6.00 10.37 -11.89
N HIS A 80 -5.44 10.21 -13.09
CA HIS A 80 -6.20 9.77 -14.26
C HIS A 80 -5.32 8.91 -15.16
N LEU A 81 -5.97 8.10 -15.99
CA LEU A 81 -5.27 7.27 -16.98
C LEU A 81 -4.98 8.09 -18.24
N GLY A 82 -3.84 7.80 -18.86
CA GLY A 82 -3.46 8.44 -20.10
C GLY A 82 -4.38 8.03 -21.27
N THR A 83 -4.57 8.94 -22.21
CA THR A 83 -5.39 8.68 -23.40
C THR A 83 -4.65 7.87 -24.47
N ASP A 84 -3.32 7.83 -24.40
CA ASP A 84 -2.48 7.13 -25.37
C ASP A 84 -2.42 5.62 -25.12
N ASN A 85 -2.60 5.22 -23.86
CA ASN A 85 -2.64 3.83 -23.44
C ASN A 85 -3.42 3.76 -22.12
N ASP A 86 -3.83 2.54 -21.73
CA ASP A 86 -4.71 2.34 -20.58
C ASP A 86 -3.96 2.16 -19.26
N TRP A 87 -2.64 2.17 -19.25
CA TRP A 87 -1.87 1.92 -18.03
C TRP A 87 -0.98 3.07 -17.57
N THR A 88 -0.76 4.10 -18.38
CA THR A 88 -0.03 5.26 -17.91
C THR A 88 -0.91 6.09 -16.99
N VAL A 89 -0.43 6.30 -15.75
CA VAL A 89 -1.14 7.04 -14.71
C VAL A 89 -0.52 8.40 -14.56
N TYR A 90 -1.34 9.44 -14.59
CA TYR A 90 -0.91 10.84 -14.42
C TYR A 90 -1.56 11.44 -13.18
N THR A 91 -0.81 12.33 -12.51
CA THR A 91 -1.39 13.15 -11.44
C THR A 91 -2.31 14.20 -12.07
N ASP A 92 -3.46 14.47 -11.45
CA ASP A 92 -4.42 15.44 -11.98
C ASP A 92 -3.88 16.87 -11.98
N ASP A 93 -3.01 17.21 -11.03
CA ASP A 93 -2.43 18.55 -10.91
C ASP A 93 -1.06 18.69 -11.58
N GLY A 94 -0.56 17.66 -12.25
CA GLY A 94 0.73 17.67 -12.94
C GLY A 94 1.95 17.67 -12.03
N LYS A 95 1.78 17.56 -10.73
CA LYS A 95 2.90 17.50 -9.78
C LYS A 95 3.51 16.11 -9.74
N LEU A 96 4.66 15.98 -9.07
CA LEU A 96 5.44 14.75 -9.04
C LEU A 96 4.74 13.65 -8.24
N SER A 97 5.00 12.41 -8.64
CA SER A 97 4.55 11.20 -7.95
C SER A 97 5.66 10.18 -7.93
N ALA A 98 5.68 9.34 -6.91
CA ALA A 98 6.63 8.25 -6.78
C ALA A 98 5.93 7.00 -6.29
N GLN A 99 6.41 5.84 -6.75
CA GLN A 99 5.92 4.55 -6.29
C GLN A 99 7.10 3.66 -5.94
N TRP A 100 6.93 2.86 -4.89
CA TRP A 100 7.89 1.85 -4.48
C TRP A 100 7.13 0.61 -4.04
N GLU A 101 7.60 -0.58 -4.43
CA GLU A 101 6.95 -1.83 -4.06
C GLU A 101 7.90 -2.74 -3.29
N HIS A 102 7.39 -3.28 -2.18
CA HIS A 102 8.02 -4.36 -1.45
C HIS A 102 7.05 -5.53 -1.32
N THR A 103 7.59 -6.75 -1.46
CA THR A 103 6.85 -7.96 -1.10
C THR A 103 7.34 -8.41 0.28
N LEU A 104 6.40 -8.65 1.18
CA LEU A 104 6.68 -8.96 2.58
C LEU A 104 6.18 -10.34 2.94
N LEU A 105 6.96 -11.04 3.74
CA LEU A 105 6.55 -12.27 4.44
C LEU A 105 6.38 -11.94 5.93
N VAL A 106 5.23 -12.25 6.48
CA VAL A 106 4.99 -12.09 7.92
C VAL A 106 5.60 -13.29 8.65
N THR A 107 6.48 -13.00 9.62
CA THR A 107 7.12 -13.99 10.47
C THR A 107 6.48 -14.00 11.85
N GLU A 108 6.92 -14.89 12.74
CA GLU A 108 6.43 -14.93 14.12
C GLU A 108 6.72 -13.62 14.89
N ASP A 109 7.81 -12.95 14.56
CA ASP A 109 8.28 -11.78 15.30
C ASP A 109 8.09 -10.44 14.55
N GLY A 110 7.72 -10.46 13.28
CA GLY A 110 7.60 -9.24 12.48
C GLY A 110 7.42 -9.52 11.00
N VAL A 111 8.21 -8.85 10.18
CA VAL A 111 8.17 -9.03 8.72
C VAL A 111 9.56 -9.16 8.14
N GLU A 112 9.63 -9.87 7.02
CA GLU A 112 10.83 -10.00 6.20
C GLU A 112 10.52 -9.44 4.81
N ILE A 113 11.38 -8.56 4.30
CA ILE A 113 11.27 -8.04 2.94
C ILE A 113 11.93 -9.04 2.01
N ILE A 114 11.14 -9.72 1.18
CA ILE A 114 11.63 -10.74 0.27
C ILE A 114 11.87 -10.24 -1.15
N SER A 115 11.36 -9.06 -1.50
CA SER A 115 11.72 -8.36 -2.71
C SER A 115 11.67 -6.85 -2.49
N LYS A 116 12.61 -6.16 -3.09
CA LYS A 116 12.72 -4.70 -2.97
C LYS A 116 12.46 -4.03 -4.30
#